data_c301658aaffdba003428f77e7de7f38c
#
_entry.id   c301658aaffdba003428f77e7de7f38c
#
_cell.length_a   1.000
_cell.length_b   1.000
_cell.length_c   1.000
_cell.angle_alpha   90.00
_cell.angle_beta   90.00
_cell.angle_gamma   90.00
#
_symmetry.space_group_name_H-M   'P 1'
#
loop_
_entity.id
_entity.type
_entity.pdbx_description
1 polymer ?
#
loop_
_entity_poly.entity_id
_entity_poly.type
_entity_poly.pdbx_seq_one_letter_code
_entity_poly.pdbx_strand_id
1 'polypeptide(L)'
;MSSKSCQGKSTEIDTSEDAQINEILLNKINKILSIVLEENKALKNYKEKLSSQESMTMTSYNKPSLSILDYLYRIQSYTEAEDNTIIIGLMYIDRICEQSSIILTPYNLHRLVFVAILMAIKYNEDVCFEFEFYAKIAGIPIKELKMLEREFVELIKFHFYIGKDEFDKYKSYIDDIEIELDKKEWLHFYKIFLEKNDILFLLLNEKYLYIGILFYLY
;
A
#
# COMPACT_ATOMS: atom_id res chain seq x y z
N MET A 1 24.54 19.78 1.34
CA MET A 1 23.21 19.18 1.62
C MET A 1 22.22 20.34 1.71
N SER A 2 21.50 20.59 0.63
CA SER A 2 20.55 21.71 0.56
C SER A 2 19.21 21.22 1.08
N SER A 3 18.74 21.76 2.17
CA SER A 3 17.40 21.52 2.71
C SER A 3 16.38 22.11 1.74
N LYS A 4 15.64 21.27 1.02
CA LYS A 4 14.47 21.69 0.26
C LYS A 4 13.42 22.12 1.29
N SER A 5 13.11 23.42 1.33
CA SER A 5 12.02 23.96 2.13
C SER A 5 10.71 23.72 1.41
N CYS A 6 9.78 23.01 2.05
CA CYS A 6 8.39 22.98 1.61
C CYS A 6 7.83 24.40 1.59
N GLN A 7 7.54 24.93 0.40
CA GLN A 7 6.86 26.21 0.27
C GLN A 7 5.37 25.98 0.46
N GLY A 8 4.82 26.50 1.57
CA GLY A 8 3.40 26.44 1.85
C GLY A 8 2.60 27.20 0.80
N LYS A 9 1.74 26.49 0.07
CA LYS A 9 0.63 27.10 -0.66
C LYS A 9 -0.58 27.21 0.28
N SER A 10 -0.95 28.41 0.63
CA SER A 10 -2.29 28.72 1.12
C SER A 10 -3.23 28.68 -0.08
N THR A 11 -4.06 27.67 -0.18
CA THR A 11 -4.91 27.44 -1.34
C THR A 11 -6.35 27.86 -1.10
N GLU A 12 -6.76 28.86 -1.82
CA GLU A 12 -8.08 28.87 -2.44
C GLU A 12 -8.05 27.79 -3.53
N ILE A 13 -8.96 26.84 -3.48
CA ILE A 13 -9.07 25.73 -4.43
C ILE A 13 -9.57 26.32 -5.75
N ASP A 14 -8.66 26.59 -6.66
CA ASP A 14 -9.01 26.86 -8.05
C ASP A 14 -9.20 25.48 -8.74
N THR A 15 -10.46 25.13 -9.00
CA THR A 15 -10.89 23.85 -9.60
C THR A 15 -10.76 23.88 -11.11
N SER A 16 -9.56 24.06 -11.64
CA SER A 16 -9.32 24.04 -13.08
C SER A 16 -8.01 23.36 -13.43
N GLU A 17 -8.09 22.11 -13.52
CA GLU A 17 -7.42 21.03 -14.25
C GLU A 17 -7.59 19.79 -13.36
N ASP A 18 -8.70 19.06 -13.59
CA ASP A 18 -9.01 17.82 -12.89
C ASP A 18 -7.82 16.86 -13.05
N ALA A 19 -7.08 16.64 -11.98
CA ALA A 19 -6.17 15.50 -11.90
C ALA A 19 -7.03 14.27 -12.18
N GLN A 20 -6.89 13.71 -13.36
CA GLN A 20 -7.75 12.63 -13.85
C GLN A 20 -7.48 11.40 -12.99
N ILE A 21 -8.41 11.11 -12.07
CA ILE A 21 -8.34 9.93 -11.21
C ILE A 21 -8.31 8.70 -12.10
N ASN A 22 -7.28 7.88 -11.95
CA ASN A 22 -7.18 6.63 -12.69
C ASN A 22 -8.00 5.53 -11.98
N GLU A 23 -9.31 5.54 -12.24
CA GLU A 23 -10.25 4.57 -11.66
C GLU A 23 -9.84 3.12 -11.91
N ILE A 24 -9.28 2.83 -13.09
CA ILE A 24 -8.83 1.49 -13.45
C ILE A 24 -7.70 1.05 -12.53
N LEU A 25 -6.70 1.90 -12.31
CA LEU A 25 -5.60 1.62 -11.41
C LEU A 25 -6.08 1.39 -9.97
N LEU A 26 -6.93 2.28 -9.45
CA LEU A 26 -7.43 2.15 -8.08
C LEU A 26 -8.26 0.88 -7.88
N ASN A 27 -9.05 0.48 -8.88
CA ASN A 27 -9.80 -0.77 -8.83
C ASN A 27 -8.86 -2.00 -8.82
N LYS A 28 -7.79 -1.99 -9.63
CA LYS A 28 -6.78 -3.06 -9.62
C LYS A 28 -6.10 -3.17 -8.26
N ILE A 29 -5.66 -2.04 -7.69
CA ILE A 29 -5.05 -1.99 -6.35
C ILE A 29 -6.02 -2.50 -5.29
N ASN A 30 -7.27 -2.06 -5.31
CA ASN A 30 -8.29 -2.55 -4.38
C ASN A 30 -8.48 -4.06 -4.48
N LYS A 31 -8.47 -4.62 -5.69
CA LYS A 31 -8.56 -6.06 -5.90
C LYS A 31 -7.35 -6.79 -5.30
N ILE A 32 -6.13 -6.32 -5.56
CA ILE A 32 -4.90 -6.87 -4.97
C ILE A 32 -5.01 -6.90 -3.44
N LEU A 33 -5.29 -5.75 -2.83
CA LEU A 33 -5.37 -5.62 -1.37
C LEU A 33 -6.46 -6.50 -0.77
N SER A 34 -7.59 -6.65 -1.45
CA SER A 34 -8.70 -7.52 -1.02
C SER A 34 -8.29 -9.00 -1.02
N ILE A 35 -7.60 -9.44 -2.06
CA ILE A 35 -7.09 -10.81 -2.16
C ILE A 35 -6.08 -11.09 -1.03
N VAL A 36 -5.12 -10.19 -0.84
CA VAL A 36 -4.11 -10.33 0.23
C VAL A 36 -4.77 -10.38 1.62
N LEU A 37 -5.81 -9.60 1.86
CA LEU A 37 -6.55 -9.67 3.12
C LEU A 37 -7.21 -11.02 3.34
N GLU A 38 -7.85 -11.59 2.32
CA GLU A 38 -8.50 -12.90 2.43
C GLU A 38 -7.46 -14.03 2.64
N GLU A 39 -6.36 -13.99 1.91
CA GLU A 39 -5.26 -14.95 2.08
C GLU A 39 -4.66 -14.87 3.50
N ASN A 40 -4.43 -13.65 4.00
CA ASN A 40 -3.92 -13.47 5.36
C ASN A 40 -4.87 -14.02 6.42
N LYS A 41 -6.20 -13.86 6.25
CA LYS A 41 -7.20 -14.44 7.16
C LYS A 41 -7.17 -15.97 7.18
N ALA A 42 -6.81 -16.60 6.07
CA ALA A 42 -6.71 -18.05 5.95
C ALA A 42 -5.47 -18.64 6.64
N LEU A 43 -4.50 -17.82 7.06
CA LEU A 43 -3.30 -18.28 7.75
C LEU A 43 -3.63 -18.97 9.07
N LYS A 44 -3.03 -20.14 9.31
CA LYS A 44 -3.22 -20.93 10.56
C LYS A 44 -2.89 -20.12 11.84
N ASN A 45 -1.90 -19.22 11.75
CA ASN A 45 -1.45 -18.37 12.84
C ASN A 45 -1.99 -16.93 12.78
N TYR A 46 -3.08 -16.69 12.03
CA TYR A 46 -3.64 -15.34 11.84
C TYR A 46 -3.95 -14.63 13.16
N LYS A 47 -4.58 -15.33 14.12
CA LYS A 47 -4.93 -14.74 15.42
C LYS A 47 -3.70 -14.33 16.23
N GLU A 48 -2.65 -15.14 16.21
CA GLU A 48 -1.38 -14.84 16.87
C GLU A 48 -0.71 -13.63 16.26
N LYS A 49 -0.67 -13.56 14.93
CA LYS A 49 -0.14 -12.40 14.20
C LYS A 49 -0.96 -11.14 14.44
N LEU A 50 -2.29 -11.26 14.51
CA LEU A 50 -3.16 -10.13 14.81
C LEU A 50 -2.83 -9.57 16.20
N SER A 51 -2.79 -10.44 17.24
CA SER A 51 -2.45 -10.03 18.60
C SER A 51 -1.05 -9.41 18.71
N SER A 52 -0.06 -9.92 17.98
CA SER A 52 1.30 -9.35 17.99
C SER A 52 1.38 -7.94 17.41
N GLN A 53 0.41 -7.54 16.61
CA GLN A 53 0.34 -6.23 15.95
C GLN A 53 -0.58 -5.22 16.67
N GLU A 54 -1.34 -5.64 17.69
CA GLU A 54 -2.30 -4.78 18.41
C GLU A 54 -1.65 -3.55 19.06
N SER A 55 -0.41 -3.65 19.50
CA SER A 55 0.33 -2.55 20.13
C SER A 55 0.96 -1.57 19.12
N MET A 56 0.94 -1.86 17.83
CA MET A 56 1.53 -1.01 16.81
C MET A 56 0.64 0.19 16.50
N THR A 57 1.24 1.35 16.26
CA THR A 57 0.51 2.56 15.83
C THR A 57 -0.21 2.33 14.50
N MET A 58 0.36 1.47 13.63
CA MET A 58 -0.26 1.07 12.36
C MET A 58 -1.58 0.32 12.54
N THR A 59 -1.85 -0.26 13.70
CA THR A 59 -3.09 -1.00 13.95
C THR A 59 -4.13 -0.10 14.61
N SER A 60 -5.29 0.03 13.97
CA SER A 60 -6.43 0.76 14.54
C SER A 60 -7.21 -0.11 15.52
N TYR A 61 -7.77 0.50 16.56
CA TYR A 61 -8.60 -0.21 17.53
C TYR A 61 -9.88 -0.78 16.89
N ASN A 62 -10.50 -0.01 15.98
CA ASN A 62 -11.69 -0.42 15.26
C ASN A 62 -11.39 -0.56 13.76
N LYS A 63 -12.08 -1.50 13.11
CA LYS A 63 -12.07 -1.58 11.65
C LYS A 63 -12.70 -0.30 11.08
N PRO A 64 -12.01 0.40 10.15
CA PRO A 64 -12.60 1.55 9.47
C PRO A 64 -13.90 1.18 8.74
N SER A 65 -14.88 2.09 8.74
CA SER A 65 -16.14 1.92 8.04
C SER A 65 -16.05 2.23 6.55
N LEU A 66 -15.10 3.08 6.15
CA LEU A 66 -14.84 3.43 4.77
C LEU A 66 -14.22 2.23 4.03
N SER A 67 -14.67 1.95 2.81
CA SER A 67 -14.05 0.93 1.98
C SER A 67 -12.62 1.36 1.59
N ILE A 68 -11.75 0.38 1.32
CA ILE A 68 -10.39 0.71 0.88
C ILE A 68 -10.39 1.42 -0.48
N LEU A 69 -11.33 1.07 -1.37
CA LEU A 69 -11.48 1.72 -2.66
C LEU A 69 -11.85 3.20 -2.50
N ASP A 70 -12.89 3.51 -1.72
CA ASP A 70 -13.29 4.89 -1.46
C ASP A 70 -12.16 5.68 -0.78
N TYR A 71 -11.36 5.00 0.05
CA TYR A 71 -10.22 5.63 0.69
C TYR A 71 -9.09 5.94 -0.29
N LEU A 72 -8.80 5.06 -1.23
CA LEU A 72 -7.85 5.30 -2.32
C LEU A 72 -8.30 6.47 -3.21
N TYR A 73 -9.59 6.51 -3.58
CA TYR A 73 -10.18 7.65 -4.29
C TYR A 73 -10.00 8.96 -3.53
N ARG A 74 -10.30 8.94 -2.24
CA ARG A 74 -10.12 10.09 -1.37
C ARG A 74 -8.64 10.54 -1.34
N ILE A 75 -7.70 9.62 -1.17
CA ILE A 75 -6.29 9.95 -1.15
C ILE A 75 -5.90 10.61 -2.48
N GLN A 76 -6.13 9.97 -3.61
CA GLN A 76 -5.72 10.49 -4.92
C GLN A 76 -6.39 11.83 -5.24
N SER A 77 -7.70 11.97 -5.00
CA SER A 77 -8.44 13.22 -5.27
C SER A 77 -7.91 14.43 -4.50
N TYR A 78 -7.46 14.24 -3.26
CA TYR A 78 -7.01 15.36 -2.44
C TYR A 78 -5.50 15.58 -2.49
N THR A 79 -4.70 14.54 -2.72
CA THR A 79 -3.24 14.67 -2.78
C THR A 79 -2.75 14.97 -4.19
N GLU A 80 -3.58 14.72 -5.21
CA GLU A 80 -3.19 14.79 -6.62
C GLU A 80 -1.96 13.92 -6.95
N ALA A 81 -1.76 12.85 -6.15
CA ALA A 81 -0.62 11.95 -6.31
C ALA A 81 -0.64 11.28 -7.69
N GLU A 82 0.51 11.25 -8.33
CA GLU A 82 0.68 10.56 -9.61
C GLU A 82 0.42 9.04 -9.48
N ASP A 83 -0.06 8.42 -10.54
CA ASP A 83 -0.29 6.97 -10.59
C ASP A 83 0.97 6.18 -10.20
N ASN A 84 2.12 6.62 -10.69
CA ASN A 84 3.40 5.99 -10.36
C ASN A 84 3.72 6.09 -8.87
N THR A 85 3.39 7.21 -8.23
CA THR A 85 3.58 7.42 -6.79
C THR A 85 2.68 6.49 -5.97
N ILE A 86 1.44 6.25 -6.41
CA ILE A 86 0.54 5.30 -5.76
C ILE A 86 1.07 3.88 -5.87
N ILE A 87 1.58 3.49 -7.05
CA ILE A 87 2.24 2.19 -7.26
C ILE A 87 3.45 2.02 -6.34
N ILE A 88 4.30 3.05 -6.22
CA ILE A 88 5.44 3.06 -5.30
C ILE A 88 4.99 2.88 -3.86
N GLY A 89 3.89 3.53 -3.46
CA GLY A 89 3.29 3.31 -2.13
C GLY A 89 2.93 1.85 -1.89
N LEU A 90 2.37 1.16 -2.88
CA LEU A 90 2.08 -0.27 -2.79
C LEU A 90 3.35 -1.12 -2.65
N MET A 91 4.40 -0.81 -3.43
CA MET A 91 5.71 -1.47 -3.32
C MET A 91 6.34 -1.28 -1.93
N TYR A 92 6.12 -0.13 -1.29
CA TYR A 92 6.57 0.09 0.10
C TYR A 92 5.83 -0.79 1.10
N ILE A 93 4.53 -1.02 0.91
CA ILE A 93 3.76 -1.95 1.75
C ILE A 93 4.32 -3.36 1.62
N ASP A 94 4.60 -3.79 0.40
CA ASP A 94 5.16 -5.12 0.14
C ASP A 94 6.53 -5.28 0.82
N ARG A 95 7.42 -4.29 0.72
CA ARG A 95 8.71 -4.29 1.43
C ARG A 95 8.55 -4.39 2.94
N ILE A 96 7.60 -3.68 3.53
CA ILE A 96 7.34 -3.76 4.97
C ILE A 96 6.87 -5.16 5.35
N CYS A 97 5.92 -5.73 4.60
CA CYS A 97 5.43 -7.09 4.86
C CYS A 97 6.54 -8.14 4.74
N GLU A 98 7.47 -7.95 3.79
CA GLU A 98 8.64 -8.80 3.59
C GLU A 98 9.65 -8.67 4.73
N GLN A 99 10.03 -7.44 5.10
CA GLN A 99 11.10 -7.16 6.05
C GLN A 99 10.69 -7.28 7.51
N SER A 100 9.39 -7.30 7.78
CA SER A 100 8.80 -7.38 9.11
C SER A 100 7.87 -8.58 9.24
N SER A 101 7.42 -8.85 10.45
CA SER A 101 6.41 -9.89 10.69
C SER A 101 4.98 -9.40 10.45
N ILE A 102 4.82 -8.20 9.92
CA ILE A 102 3.52 -7.57 9.70
C ILE A 102 2.79 -8.26 8.56
N ILE A 103 1.52 -8.51 8.77
CA ILE A 103 0.58 -8.92 7.73
C ILE A 103 -0.51 -7.87 7.58
N LEU A 104 -1.04 -7.71 6.37
CA LEU A 104 -2.19 -6.84 6.15
C LEU A 104 -3.44 -7.42 6.79
N THR A 105 -4.13 -6.58 7.53
CA THR A 105 -5.38 -6.91 8.23
C THR A 105 -6.40 -5.79 8.02
N PRO A 106 -7.69 -6.03 8.24
CA PRO A 106 -8.69 -4.95 8.20
C PRO A 106 -8.44 -3.81 9.21
N TYR A 107 -7.57 -4.02 10.20
CA TYR A 107 -7.28 -3.05 11.25
C TYR A 107 -6.06 -2.17 10.96
N ASN A 108 -5.14 -2.59 10.08
CA ASN A 108 -3.95 -1.82 9.74
C ASN A 108 -3.92 -1.32 8.29
N LEU A 109 -4.72 -1.90 7.39
CA LEU A 109 -4.66 -1.63 5.95
C LEU A 109 -4.78 -0.14 5.60
N HIS A 110 -5.79 0.55 6.13
CA HIS A 110 -6.00 1.97 5.80
C HIS A 110 -4.81 2.84 6.23
N ARG A 111 -4.28 2.59 7.42
CA ARG A 111 -3.12 3.33 7.94
C ARG A 111 -1.87 3.06 7.13
N LEU A 112 -1.59 1.80 6.83
CA LEU A 112 -0.44 1.41 6.00
C LEU A 112 -0.53 1.99 4.60
N VAL A 113 -1.69 1.88 3.94
CA VAL A 113 -1.90 2.44 2.59
C VAL A 113 -1.70 3.95 2.59
N PHE A 114 -2.30 4.66 3.55
CA PHE A 114 -2.15 6.11 3.61
C PHE A 114 -0.71 6.54 3.80
N VAL A 115 -0.04 5.99 4.80
CA VAL A 115 1.34 6.39 5.12
C VAL A 115 2.31 5.96 4.02
N ALA A 116 2.10 4.81 3.39
CA ALA A 116 2.90 4.36 2.26
C ALA A 116 2.82 5.35 1.08
N ILE A 117 1.61 5.77 0.71
CA ILE A 117 1.41 6.77 -0.36
C ILE A 117 2.00 8.13 0.07
N LEU A 118 1.75 8.58 1.31
CA LEU A 118 2.35 9.81 1.84
C LEU A 118 3.88 9.79 1.76
N MET A 119 4.51 8.69 2.12
CA MET A 119 5.97 8.55 2.04
C MET A 119 6.45 8.49 0.59
N ALA A 120 5.68 7.87 -0.30
CA ALA A 120 5.97 7.88 -1.73
C ALA A 120 5.91 9.29 -2.32
N ILE A 121 4.88 10.08 -1.97
CA ILE A 121 4.79 11.50 -2.36
C ILE A 121 6.02 12.27 -1.88
N LYS A 122 6.33 12.18 -0.58
CA LYS A 122 7.46 12.93 0.02
C LYS A 122 8.82 12.57 -0.58
N TYR A 123 8.99 11.35 -1.05
CA TYR A 123 10.26 10.87 -1.59
C TYR A 123 10.40 11.13 -3.09
N ASN A 124 9.31 11.02 -3.86
CA ASN A 124 9.36 11.01 -5.32
C ASN A 124 8.81 12.29 -5.96
N GLU A 125 7.87 13.01 -5.33
CA GLU A 125 7.27 14.21 -5.89
C GLU A 125 7.99 15.48 -5.44
N ASP A 126 8.04 16.48 -6.32
CA ASP A 126 8.69 17.76 -6.01
C ASP A 126 7.83 18.67 -5.14
N VAL A 127 6.52 18.48 -5.15
CA VAL A 127 5.53 19.28 -4.41
C VAL A 127 4.85 18.39 -3.37
N CYS A 128 4.82 18.85 -2.13
CA CYS A 128 4.05 18.22 -1.07
C CYS A 128 3.27 19.27 -0.27
N PHE A 129 2.11 18.87 0.23
CA PHE A 129 1.29 19.72 1.10
C PHE A 129 1.81 19.75 2.53
N GLU A 130 1.22 20.65 3.33
CA GLU A 130 1.51 20.69 4.76
C GLU A 130 0.97 19.47 5.50
N PHE A 131 1.57 19.14 6.62
CA PHE A 131 1.24 17.94 7.39
C PHE A 131 -0.20 17.93 7.90
N GLU A 132 -0.73 19.11 8.22
CA GLU A 132 -2.12 19.34 8.61
C GLU A 132 -3.12 18.90 7.55
N PHE A 133 -2.77 19.14 6.29
CA PHE A 133 -3.61 18.74 5.15
C PHE A 133 -3.67 17.20 5.03
N TYR A 134 -2.53 16.55 5.09
CA TYR A 134 -2.47 15.09 5.07
C TYR A 134 -3.21 14.44 6.25
N ALA A 135 -3.12 15.02 7.45
CA ALA A 135 -3.85 14.54 8.61
C ALA A 135 -5.37 14.60 8.42
N LYS A 136 -5.88 15.67 7.78
CA LYS A 136 -7.30 15.80 7.41
C LYS A 136 -7.73 14.73 6.39
N ILE A 137 -6.91 14.44 5.38
CA ILE A 137 -7.18 13.40 4.40
C ILE A 137 -7.22 12.03 5.09
N ALA A 138 -6.21 11.74 5.93
CA ALA A 138 -6.15 10.50 6.69
C ALA A 138 -7.31 10.33 7.68
N GLY A 139 -7.93 11.43 8.11
CA GLY A 139 -8.98 11.43 9.13
C GLY A 139 -8.47 11.13 10.53
N ILE A 140 -7.21 11.51 10.83
CA ILE A 140 -6.55 11.28 12.12
C ILE A 140 -5.87 12.56 12.62
N PRO A 141 -5.60 12.66 13.94
CA PRO A 141 -4.85 13.80 14.49
C PRO A 141 -3.43 13.86 13.94
N ILE A 142 -2.90 15.09 13.76
CA ILE A 142 -1.52 15.33 13.28
C ILE A 142 -0.49 14.55 14.12
N LYS A 143 -0.67 14.53 15.43
CA LYS A 143 0.23 13.81 16.35
C LYS A 143 0.28 12.31 16.01
N GLU A 144 -0.87 11.72 15.72
CA GLU A 144 -0.97 10.31 15.33
C GLU A 144 -0.31 10.09 13.96
N LEU A 145 -0.55 10.95 12.97
CA LEU A 145 0.09 10.85 11.67
C LEU A 145 1.62 10.90 11.77
N LYS A 146 2.18 11.78 12.61
CA LYS A 146 3.64 11.84 12.87
C LYS A 146 4.18 10.55 13.51
N MET A 147 3.40 9.90 14.34
CA MET A 147 3.77 8.61 14.94
C MET A 147 3.77 7.51 13.88
N LEU A 148 2.73 7.48 13.04
CA LEU A 148 2.63 6.52 11.93
C LEU A 148 3.78 6.67 10.92
N GLU A 149 4.13 7.91 10.57
CA GLU A 149 5.27 8.17 9.67
C GLU A 149 6.58 7.66 10.26
N ARG A 150 6.83 7.90 11.55
CA ARG A 150 8.04 7.39 12.23
C ARG A 150 8.09 5.87 12.22
N GLU A 151 7.00 5.22 12.64
CA GLU A 151 6.91 3.77 12.66
C GLU A 151 7.10 3.18 11.26
N PHE A 152 6.54 3.82 10.22
CA PHE A 152 6.71 3.41 8.83
C PHE A 152 8.18 3.45 8.40
N VAL A 153 8.90 4.54 8.70
CA VAL A 153 10.33 4.69 8.38
C VAL A 153 11.17 3.60 9.06
N GLU A 154 10.85 3.27 10.30
CA GLU A 154 11.51 2.19 11.05
C GLU A 154 11.22 0.82 10.41
N LEU A 155 9.98 0.56 10.01
CA LEU A 155 9.56 -0.70 9.39
C LEU A 155 10.19 -0.94 8.03
N ILE A 156 10.26 0.10 7.18
CA ILE A 156 10.89 0.01 5.85
C ILE A 156 12.41 0.10 5.92
N LYS A 157 12.98 0.31 7.13
CA LYS A 157 14.43 0.42 7.38
C LYS A 157 15.12 1.45 6.48
N PHE A 158 14.47 2.57 6.20
CA PHE A 158 14.93 3.63 5.30
C PHE A 158 15.15 3.20 3.83
N HIS A 159 14.66 2.04 3.41
CA HIS A 159 14.79 1.54 2.04
C HIS A 159 13.69 2.11 1.14
N PHE A 160 13.75 3.41 0.81
CA PHE A 160 12.79 4.10 -0.06
C PHE A 160 13.14 4.05 -1.53
N TYR A 161 14.41 3.85 -1.87
CA TYR A 161 14.82 3.80 -3.27
C TYR A 161 14.23 2.59 -3.99
N ILE A 162 13.63 2.85 -5.14
CA ILE A 162 13.10 1.84 -6.08
C ILE A 162 13.81 2.04 -7.41
N GLY A 163 14.48 1.00 -7.91
CA GLY A 163 15.12 1.02 -9.20
C GLY A 163 14.11 1.02 -10.34
N LYS A 164 14.47 1.61 -11.49
CA LYS A 164 13.58 1.67 -12.63
C LYS A 164 13.11 0.29 -13.08
N ASP A 165 14.03 -0.67 -13.20
CA ASP A 165 13.70 -2.02 -13.66
C ASP A 165 12.74 -2.74 -12.69
N GLU A 166 12.90 -2.52 -11.39
CA GLU A 166 12.03 -3.04 -10.33
C GLU A 166 10.63 -2.43 -10.45
N PHE A 167 10.55 -1.11 -10.66
CA PHE A 167 9.30 -0.39 -10.85
C PHE A 167 8.57 -0.83 -12.12
N ASP A 168 9.27 -0.84 -13.27
CA ASP A 168 8.69 -1.18 -14.57
C ASP A 168 8.10 -2.60 -14.54
N LYS A 169 8.79 -3.52 -13.89
CA LYS A 169 8.36 -4.89 -13.68
C LYS A 169 7.10 -4.95 -12.79
N TYR A 170 7.11 -4.24 -11.65
CA TYR A 170 5.97 -4.21 -10.74
C TYR A 170 4.73 -3.59 -11.41
N LYS A 171 4.92 -2.49 -12.15
CA LYS A 171 3.85 -1.84 -12.92
C LYS A 171 3.25 -2.78 -13.96
N SER A 172 4.10 -3.50 -14.72
CA SER A 172 3.63 -4.50 -15.70
C SER A 172 2.69 -5.51 -15.07
N TYR A 173 2.95 -5.97 -13.84
CA TYR A 173 2.06 -6.90 -13.16
C TYR A 173 0.71 -6.29 -12.77
N ILE A 174 0.71 -5.03 -12.33
CA ILE A 174 -0.55 -4.34 -12.06
C ILE A 174 -1.34 -4.16 -13.36
N ASP A 175 -0.65 -3.83 -14.46
CA ASP A 175 -1.28 -3.62 -15.77
C ASP A 175 -1.92 -4.90 -16.30
N ASP A 176 -1.31 -6.05 -16.05
CA ASP A 176 -1.80 -7.36 -16.47
C ASP A 176 -2.98 -7.88 -15.62
N ILE A 177 -3.32 -7.23 -14.49
CA ILE A 177 -4.48 -7.62 -13.69
C ILE A 177 -5.77 -7.19 -14.40
N GLU A 178 -6.57 -8.16 -14.81
CA GLU A 178 -7.92 -7.90 -15.30
C GLU A 178 -8.87 -7.67 -14.13
N ILE A 179 -9.73 -6.65 -14.22
CA ILE A 179 -10.65 -6.28 -13.14
C ILE A 179 -11.70 -7.38 -12.90
N GLU A 180 -12.02 -8.16 -13.93
CA GLU A 180 -13.01 -9.24 -13.90
C GLU A 180 -12.44 -10.64 -13.61
N LEU A 181 -11.13 -10.78 -13.36
CA LEU A 181 -10.52 -12.08 -13.12
C LEU A 181 -11.18 -12.84 -11.97
N ASP A 182 -11.66 -14.03 -12.27
CA ASP A 182 -12.05 -15.01 -11.28
C ASP A 182 -10.83 -15.42 -10.42
N LYS A 183 -11.10 -15.78 -9.16
CA LYS A 183 -10.08 -16.21 -8.19
C LYS A 183 -9.14 -17.30 -8.73
N LYS A 184 -9.64 -18.19 -9.60
CA LYS A 184 -8.84 -19.26 -10.25
C LYS A 184 -7.84 -18.74 -11.27
N GLU A 185 -8.22 -17.74 -12.06
CA GLU A 185 -7.34 -17.14 -13.07
C GLU A 185 -6.25 -16.31 -12.42
N TRP A 186 -6.57 -15.60 -11.33
CA TRP A 186 -5.58 -14.88 -10.55
C TRP A 186 -4.53 -15.83 -9.94
N LEU A 187 -4.96 -16.98 -9.40
CA LEU A 187 -4.05 -18.01 -8.86
C LEU A 187 -3.13 -18.58 -9.96
N HIS A 188 -3.63 -18.73 -11.18
CA HIS A 188 -2.83 -19.17 -12.33
C HIS A 188 -1.81 -18.11 -12.74
N PHE A 189 -2.23 -16.85 -12.85
CA PHE A 189 -1.37 -15.70 -13.13
C PHE A 189 -0.29 -15.54 -12.06
N TYR A 190 -0.68 -15.61 -10.81
CA TYR A 190 0.19 -15.53 -9.65
C TYR A 190 1.24 -16.67 -9.62
N LYS A 191 0.88 -17.86 -10.05
CA LYS A 191 1.79 -18.98 -10.17
C LYS A 191 2.83 -18.77 -11.27
N ILE A 192 2.41 -18.25 -12.43
CA ILE A 192 3.32 -17.88 -13.53
C ILE A 192 4.26 -16.76 -13.10
N PHE A 193 3.77 -15.83 -12.29
CA PHE A 193 4.53 -14.74 -11.73
C PHE A 193 5.62 -15.24 -10.79
N LEU A 194 5.32 -16.15 -9.88
CA LEU A 194 6.29 -16.78 -8.99
C LEU A 194 7.38 -17.54 -9.74
N GLU A 195 7.03 -18.24 -10.82
CA GLU A 195 7.98 -19.00 -11.64
C GLU A 195 8.96 -18.12 -12.42
N LYS A 196 8.62 -16.84 -12.65
CA LYS A 196 9.41 -15.93 -13.49
C LYS A 196 10.26 -14.93 -12.72
N ASN A 197 10.08 -14.77 -11.40
CA ASN A 197 10.65 -13.64 -10.69
C ASN A 197 11.08 -13.90 -9.25
N ASP A 198 12.38 -13.70 -9.00
CA ASP A 198 13.02 -13.80 -7.68
C ASP A 198 12.54 -12.74 -6.67
N ILE A 199 11.97 -11.62 -7.10
CA ILE A 199 11.60 -10.49 -6.21
C ILE A 199 10.28 -10.76 -5.50
N LEU A 200 9.28 -11.31 -6.15
CA LEU A 200 8.05 -11.72 -5.48
C LEU A 200 8.19 -13.06 -4.75
N PHE A 201 9.19 -13.86 -5.12
CA PHE A 201 9.62 -15.00 -4.33
C PHE A 201 10.04 -14.59 -2.90
N LEU A 202 10.56 -13.38 -2.75
CA LEU A 202 10.89 -12.79 -1.45
C LEU A 202 9.63 -12.34 -0.69
N LEU A 203 8.62 -11.77 -1.33
CA LEU A 203 7.34 -11.39 -0.69
C LEU A 203 6.59 -12.59 -0.12
N LEU A 204 6.84 -13.77 -0.69
CA LEU A 204 6.13 -15.00 -0.39
C LEU A 204 7.00 -16.04 0.31
N ASN A 205 8.17 -15.61 0.77
CA ASN A 205 9.13 -16.45 1.44
C ASN A 205 8.46 -17.34 2.50
N GLU A 206 8.56 -18.64 2.32
CA GLU A 206 8.14 -19.76 3.18
C GLU A 206 6.75 -19.69 3.83
N LYS A 207 6.23 -18.51 4.16
CA LYS A 207 4.93 -18.33 4.82
C LYS A 207 3.73 -18.43 3.86
N TYR A 208 3.92 -18.08 2.58
CA TYR A 208 2.85 -18.06 1.56
C TYR A 208 2.95 -19.22 0.57
N LEU A 209 4.14 -19.82 0.43
CA LEU A 209 4.33 -21.02 -0.40
C LEU A 209 3.47 -22.20 0.09
N TYR A 210 3.24 -22.28 1.41
CA TYR A 210 2.37 -23.30 2.02
C TYR A 210 0.90 -23.16 1.63
N ILE A 211 0.44 -21.96 1.29
CA ILE A 211 -0.96 -21.72 0.92
C ILE A 211 -1.21 -22.13 -0.53
N GLY A 212 -0.27 -21.85 -1.44
CA GLY A 212 -0.36 -22.29 -2.83
C GLY A 212 -0.32 -23.82 -3.00
N ILE A 213 0.47 -24.50 -2.17
CA ILE A 213 0.62 -25.97 -2.21
C ILE A 213 -0.60 -26.69 -1.59
N LEU A 214 -1.21 -26.12 -0.54
CA LEU A 214 -2.41 -26.72 0.08
C LEU A 214 -3.65 -26.64 -0.81
N PHE A 215 -3.76 -25.65 -1.70
CA PHE A 215 -4.85 -25.58 -2.68
C PHE A 215 -4.64 -26.47 -3.91
N TYR A 216 -3.46 -27.05 -4.07
CA TYR A 216 -3.18 -27.99 -5.18
C TYR A 216 -3.42 -29.45 -4.82
N LEU A 217 -3.62 -29.76 -3.54
CA LEU A 217 -3.81 -31.13 -3.02
C LEU A 217 -5.23 -31.40 -2.50
N TYR A 218 -6.15 -30.46 -2.63
CA TYR A 218 -7.57 -30.60 -2.36
C TYR A 218 -8.36 -29.88 -3.46
#